data_6689bcb847a99d0c7218edbe79fae2b2
#
_entry.id   6689bcb847a99d0c7218edbe79fae2b2
#
_cell.length_a   1.000
_cell.length_b   1.000
_cell.length_c   1.000
_cell.angle_alpha   90.00
_cell.angle_beta   90.00
_cell.angle_gamma   90.00
#
_symmetry.space_group_name_H-M   'P 1'
#
loop_
_entity.id
_entity.type
_entity.pdbx_description
1 polymer ?
#
loop_
_entity_poly.entity_id
_entity_poly.type
_entity_poly.pdbx_seq_one_letter_code
_entity_poly.pdbx_strand_id
1 'polypeptide(L)'
;FTLRKLEDQDYPEAFLKKHEKDDQTQEVLVSELFDSLKNVGIASTPEGGRPVLTGVYFNNQDEKTELAATDSYRLATQQISNFPINDVGIISFKSLSEVIRLFENEEETLNINSNEKDLYFFNDKYFASLRKVEGTFPEYQNLFPKETLFTAEIDKKEILESLDRSTVVAEGYIPVTFIFENNEKLTITTLNKDVGGGNESLNIKILGVETGDINGFQMSFNPNFLIQGIEVLEGNKVYIRFSGNEKPVVVQGESENYKYLLMPVRAS
;
A
#
# COMPACT_ATOMS: atom_id res chain seq x y z
N PHE A 1 29.29 31.61 23.61
CA PHE A 1 27.97 31.50 22.93
C PHE A 1 26.89 31.77 23.99
N THR A 2 25.93 32.62 23.62
CA THR A 2 24.76 32.89 24.50
C THR A 2 23.55 32.22 23.82
N LEU A 3 22.94 31.23 24.48
CA LEU A 3 21.72 30.58 24.03
C LEU A 3 20.53 31.21 24.79
N ARG A 4 19.47 31.48 24.06
CA ARG A 4 18.19 31.90 24.64
C ARG A 4 17.48 30.68 25.19
N LYS A 5 17.16 30.69 26.46
CA LYS A 5 16.43 29.64 27.17
C LYS A 5 14.93 29.96 27.08
N LEU A 6 14.09 28.98 26.73
CA LEU A 6 12.65 29.03 26.97
C LEU A 6 12.37 28.58 28.39
N GLU A 7 11.38 29.16 29.05
CA GLU A 7 10.97 28.74 30.38
C GLU A 7 10.13 27.46 30.30
N ASP A 8 10.23 26.60 31.32
CA ASP A 8 9.55 25.28 31.35
C ASP A 8 8.02 25.42 31.25
N GLN A 9 7.47 26.60 31.62
CA GLN A 9 6.03 26.90 31.52
C GLN A 9 5.50 26.99 30.10
N ASP A 10 6.37 27.20 29.11
CA ASP A 10 6.01 27.27 27.70
C ASP A 10 6.04 25.89 27.02
N TYR A 11 6.46 24.82 27.73
CA TYR A 11 6.50 23.47 27.17
C TYR A 11 5.14 22.78 27.33
N PRO A 12 4.56 22.19 26.26
CA PRO A 12 3.25 21.56 26.37
C PRO A 12 3.25 20.42 27.40
N GLU A 13 2.45 20.52 28.43
CA GLU A 13 2.36 19.51 29.51
C GLU A 13 2.01 18.10 28.98
N ALA A 14 1.33 18.01 27.83
CA ALA A 14 0.97 16.74 27.21
C ALA A 14 2.19 15.84 26.90
N PHE A 15 3.37 16.44 26.67
CA PHE A 15 4.62 15.70 26.44
C PHE A 15 5.36 15.33 27.73
N LEU A 16 4.98 15.90 28.86
CA LEU A 16 5.63 15.67 30.16
C LEU A 16 4.88 14.64 31.02
N LYS A 17 3.62 14.36 30.71
CA LYS A 17 2.84 13.36 31.43
C LYS A 17 3.18 11.97 30.91
N LYS A 18 3.64 11.08 31.81
CA LYS A 18 3.70 9.64 31.54
C LYS A 18 2.28 9.20 31.18
N HIS A 19 2.11 8.66 29.97
CA HIS A 19 0.79 8.19 29.57
C HIS A 19 0.47 6.93 30.38
N GLU A 20 -0.52 7.04 31.25
CA GLU A 20 -1.01 5.92 32.04
C GLU A 20 -2.17 5.26 31.28
N LYS A 21 -2.28 3.95 31.41
CA LYS A 21 -3.44 3.22 30.88
C LYS A 21 -4.71 3.76 31.53
N ASP A 22 -5.69 4.06 30.73
CA ASP A 22 -7.05 4.41 31.12
C ASP A 22 -8.04 3.35 30.61
N ASP A 23 -9.32 3.52 30.92
CA ASP A 23 -10.38 2.58 30.52
C ASP A 23 -10.58 2.48 28.98
N GLN A 24 -10.01 3.42 28.19
CA GLN A 24 -10.07 3.44 26.72
C GLN A 24 -8.83 2.84 26.08
N THR A 25 -7.80 2.55 26.86
CA THR A 25 -6.55 1.98 26.39
C THR A 25 -6.76 0.51 25.99
N GLN A 26 -6.32 0.17 24.80
CA GLN A 26 -6.38 -1.16 24.23
C GLN A 26 -4.97 -1.67 23.91
N GLU A 27 -4.84 -2.98 23.69
CA GLU A 27 -3.58 -3.59 23.25
C GLU A 27 -3.71 -4.11 21.82
N VAL A 28 -2.65 -3.93 21.04
CA VAL A 28 -2.55 -4.44 19.67
C VAL A 28 -1.28 -5.26 19.49
N LEU A 29 -1.34 -6.27 18.64
CA LEU A 29 -0.15 -7.01 18.20
C LEU A 29 0.67 -6.15 17.25
N VAL A 30 1.93 -5.92 17.58
CA VAL A 30 2.84 -5.03 16.83
C VAL A 30 3.07 -5.56 15.42
N SER A 31 3.37 -6.86 15.28
CA SER A 31 3.72 -7.46 14.00
C SER A 31 2.58 -7.35 12.98
N GLU A 32 1.36 -7.79 13.35
CA GLU A 32 0.20 -7.75 12.44
C GLU A 32 -0.14 -6.33 12.00
N LEU A 33 -0.19 -5.39 12.96
CA LEU A 33 -0.52 -4.01 12.66
C LEU A 33 0.56 -3.33 11.80
N PHE A 34 1.83 -3.47 12.18
CA PHE A 34 2.92 -2.75 11.50
C PHE A 34 3.20 -3.29 10.11
N ASP A 35 3.13 -4.59 9.91
CA ASP A 35 3.26 -5.19 8.58
C ASP A 35 2.10 -4.73 7.68
N SER A 36 0.87 -4.72 8.20
CA SER A 36 -0.29 -4.23 7.46
C SER A 36 -0.17 -2.73 7.11
N LEU A 37 0.32 -1.90 8.04
CA LEU A 37 0.57 -0.49 7.79
C LEU A 37 1.66 -0.25 6.74
N LYS A 38 2.75 -1.03 6.76
CA LYS A 38 3.81 -1.00 5.74
C LYS A 38 3.25 -1.37 4.38
N ASN A 39 2.52 -2.50 4.30
CA ASN A 39 1.96 -3.02 3.05
C ASN A 39 0.98 -2.04 2.38
N VAL A 40 0.15 -1.37 3.16
CA VAL A 40 -0.83 -0.41 2.63
C VAL A 40 -0.19 0.95 2.38
N GLY A 41 0.69 1.39 3.27
CA GLY A 41 1.30 2.71 3.23
C GLY A 41 2.10 3.03 1.96
N ILE A 42 2.59 2.00 1.25
CA ILE A 42 3.28 2.17 -0.04
C ILE A 42 2.45 2.92 -1.08
N ALA A 43 1.12 2.83 -0.99
CA ALA A 43 0.21 3.47 -1.92
C ALA A 43 -0.12 4.92 -1.55
N SER A 44 0.33 5.43 -0.40
CA SER A 44 0.14 6.83 -0.03
C SER A 44 1.06 7.76 -0.82
N THR A 45 0.68 9.03 -0.94
CA THR A 45 1.58 10.04 -1.51
C THR A 45 2.49 10.62 -0.42
N PRO A 46 3.81 10.73 -0.62
CA PRO A 46 4.71 11.25 0.41
C PRO A 46 4.46 12.73 0.71
N GLU A 47 4.10 13.51 -0.30
CA GLU A 47 3.75 14.94 -0.21
C GLU A 47 2.75 15.26 -1.30
N GLY A 48 1.82 16.18 -1.07
CA GLY A 48 0.89 16.56 -2.12
C GLY A 48 -0.17 17.57 -1.71
N GLY A 49 -0.88 18.11 -2.70
CA GLY A 49 -1.94 19.09 -2.52
C GLY A 49 -3.22 18.54 -1.87
N ARG A 50 -3.26 17.23 -1.58
CA ARG A 50 -4.39 16.58 -0.91
C ARG A 50 -3.89 15.85 0.34
N PRO A 51 -3.94 16.49 1.53
CA PRO A 51 -3.44 15.89 2.77
C PRO A 51 -4.01 14.50 3.07
N VAL A 52 -5.28 14.25 2.75
CA VAL A 52 -5.96 12.97 2.96
C VAL A 52 -5.31 11.79 2.23
N LEU A 53 -4.51 12.04 1.17
CA LEU A 53 -3.80 10.99 0.43
C LEU A 53 -2.39 10.72 0.97
N THR A 54 -1.91 11.49 1.95
CA THR A 54 -0.58 11.29 2.56
C THR A 54 -0.56 10.21 3.63
N GLY A 55 -1.71 9.63 3.93
CA GLY A 55 -1.86 8.72 5.06
C GLY A 55 -2.57 7.42 4.73
N VAL A 56 -2.63 6.60 5.77
CA VAL A 56 -3.43 5.39 5.80
C VAL A 56 -4.76 5.71 6.47
N TYR A 57 -5.84 5.35 5.83
CA TYR A 57 -7.19 5.44 6.36
C TYR A 57 -7.57 4.14 7.06
N PHE A 58 -8.05 4.25 8.28
CA PHE A 58 -8.57 3.17 9.09
C PHE A 58 -10.09 3.15 8.92
N ASN A 59 -10.58 2.24 8.09
CA ASN A 59 -11.99 2.07 7.79
C ASN A 59 -12.58 0.97 8.67
N ASN A 60 -13.22 1.37 9.75
CA ASN A 60 -13.88 0.44 10.65
C ASN A 60 -15.27 0.11 10.09
N GLN A 61 -15.49 -1.16 9.76
CA GLN A 61 -16.78 -1.69 9.33
C GLN A 61 -17.12 -2.92 10.19
N ASP A 62 -18.13 -2.78 11.02
CA ASP A 62 -18.58 -3.80 11.96
C ASP A 62 -17.42 -4.29 12.88
N GLU A 63 -17.08 -5.58 12.81
CA GLU A 63 -16.02 -6.18 13.63
C GLU A 63 -14.64 -6.20 12.94
N LYS A 64 -14.51 -5.60 11.76
CA LYS A 64 -13.27 -5.61 10.97
C LYS A 64 -12.81 -4.20 10.67
N THR A 65 -11.52 -4.01 10.66
CA THR A 65 -10.89 -2.78 10.19
C THR A 65 -10.19 -3.05 8.87
N GLU A 66 -10.50 -2.26 7.86
CA GLU A 66 -9.78 -2.25 6.60
C GLU A 66 -8.88 -1.01 6.56
N LEU A 67 -7.58 -1.22 6.39
CA LEU A 67 -6.63 -0.17 6.11
C LEU A 67 -6.66 0.15 4.61
N ALA A 68 -6.62 1.43 4.24
CA ALA A 68 -6.60 1.87 2.85
C ALA A 68 -5.66 3.05 2.64
N ALA A 69 -4.90 3.05 1.55
CA ALA A 69 -4.11 4.20 1.10
C ALA A 69 -4.12 4.31 -0.42
N THR A 70 -4.09 5.53 -0.95
CA THR A 70 -4.07 5.78 -2.39
C THR A 70 -3.35 7.09 -2.72
N ASP A 71 -2.70 7.13 -3.88
CA ASP A 71 -2.11 8.33 -4.48
C ASP A 71 -2.85 8.78 -5.76
N SER A 72 -4.03 8.23 -6.02
CA SER A 72 -4.87 8.39 -7.23
C SER A 72 -4.42 7.55 -8.44
N TYR A 73 -3.25 6.96 -8.43
CA TYR A 73 -2.75 6.06 -9.48
C TYR A 73 -2.78 4.59 -9.06
N ARG A 74 -2.77 4.37 -7.77
CA ARG A 74 -2.82 3.06 -7.13
C ARG A 74 -3.57 3.14 -5.82
N LEU A 75 -4.08 2.02 -5.36
CA LEU A 75 -4.78 1.87 -4.09
C LEU A 75 -4.35 0.54 -3.47
N ALA A 76 -3.96 0.57 -2.21
CA ALA A 76 -3.74 -0.64 -1.42
C ALA A 76 -4.79 -0.73 -0.33
N THR A 77 -5.34 -1.93 -0.11
CA THR A 77 -6.20 -2.22 1.04
C THR A 77 -5.79 -3.51 1.71
N GLN A 78 -5.88 -3.55 3.03
CA GLN A 78 -5.64 -4.75 3.82
C GLN A 78 -6.59 -4.82 5.00
N GLN A 79 -7.24 -5.98 5.16
CA GLN A 79 -8.07 -6.25 6.33
C GLN A 79 -7.19 -6.70 7.49
N ILE A 80 -7.41 -6.11 8.65
CA ILE A 80 -6.81 -6.51 9.93
C ILE A 80 -7.90 -6.99 10.88
N SER A 81 -7.56 -8.03 11.63
CA SER A 81 -8.47 -8.61 12.61
C SER A 81 -8.30 -7.90 13.96
N ASN A 82 -9.41 -7.79 14.69
CA ASN A 82 -9.38 -7.35 16.10
C ASN A 82 -8.67 -6.01 16.36
N PHE A 83 -8.77 -5.06 15.43
CA PHE A 83 -8.28 -3.71 15.72
C PHE A 83 -9.26 -3.02 16.69
N PRO A 84 -8.84 -2.67 17.89
CA PRO A 84 -9.77 -2.38 18.98
C PRO A 84 -10.26 -0.93 19.04
N ILE A 85 -9.71 -0.04 18.17
CA ILE A 85 -10.03 1.39 18.18
C ILE A 85 -10.94 1.73 17.00
N ASN A 86 -12.08 2.33 17.30
CA ASN A 86 -13.00 2.89 16.32
C ASN A 86 -12.62 4.34 15.99
N ASP A 87 -13.04 4.83 14.83
CA ASP A 87 -12.95 6.24 14.40
C ASP A 87 -11.51 6.82 14.42
N VAL A 88 -10.53 6.00 14.06
CA VAL A 88 -9.15 6.49 13.92
C VAL A 88 -9.05 7.51 12.79
N GLY A 89 -9.73 7.28 11.67
CA GLY A 89 -9.66 8.16 10.52
C GLY A 89 -8.36 7.99 9.72
N ILE A 90 -7.76 9.10 9.32
CA ILE A 90 -6.56 9.12 8.46
C ILE A 90 -5.34 9.52 9.30
N ILE A 91 -4.28 8.72 9.22
CA ILE A 91 -2.98 9.03 9.87
C ILE A 91 -1.91 9.10 8.81
N SER A 92 -1.10 10.16 8.82
CA SER A 92 0.02 10.32 7.88
C SER A 92 0.94 9.09 7.90
N PHE A 93 1.24 8.52 6.74
CA PHE A 93 2.12 7.34 6.66
C PHE A 93 3.55 7.67 7.10
N LYS A 94 4.01 8.91 6.88
CA LYS A 94 5.29 9.37 7.41
C LYS A 94 5.32 9.26 8.93
N SER A 95 4.28 9.71 9.62
CA SER A 95 4.19 9.62 11.09
C SER A 95 4.07 8.17 11.57
N LEU A 96 3.28 7.33 10.86
CA LEU A 96 3.19 5.89 11.16
C LEU A 96 4.54 5.19 10.99
N SER A 97 5.31 5.55 9.96
CA SER A 97 6.65 4.98 9.74
C SER A 97 7.62 5.28 10.88
N GLU A 98 7.53 6.45 11.51
CA GLU A 98 8.33 6.78 12.70
C GLU A 98 7.90 5.94 13.92
N VAL A 99 6.59 5.72 14.11
CA VAL A 99 6.07 4.84 15.16
C VAL A 99 6.52 3.40 14.94
N ILE A 100 6.41 2.89 13.72
CA ILE A 100 6.89 1.56 13.36
C ILE A 100 8.37 1.42 13.74
N ARG A 101 9.22 2.38 13.31
CA ARG A 101 10.66 2.36 13.62
C ARG A 101 10.94 2.42 15.11
N LEU A 102 10.11 3.13 15.88
CA LEU A 102 10.29 3.28 17.32
C LEU A 102 9.97 2.00 18.08
N PHE A 103 8.96 1.23 17.66
CA PHE A 103 8.38 0.15 18.45
C PHE A 103 8.56 -1.26 17.86
N GLU A 104 8.93 -1.43 16.58
CA GLU A 104 8.92 -2.76 15.93
C GLU A 104 9.84 -3.82 16.57
N ASN A 105 10.83 -3.38 17.35
CA ASN A 105 11.79 -4.28 17.99
C ASN A 105 11.66 -4.30 19.54
N GLU A 106 10.65 -3.67 20.09
CA GLU A 106 10.58 -3.46 21.53
C GLU A 106 9.70 -4.49 22.25
N GLU A 107 8.50 -4.74 21.73
CA GLU A 107 7.52 -5.60 22.41
C GLU A 107 6.61 -6.31 21.42
N GLU A 108 5.99 -7.43 21.86
CA GLU A 108 5.01 -8.16 21.06
C GLU A 108 3.68 -7.41 20.95
N THR A 109 3.29 -6.71 22.02
CA THR A 109 2.07 -5.91 22.08
C THR A 109 2.39 -4.46 22.43
N LEU A 110 1.52 -3.56 22.01
CA LEU A 110 1.63 -2.13 22.24
C LEU A 110 0.29 -1.58 22.72
N ASN A 111 0.34 -0.64 23.66
CA ASN A 111 -0.85 0.08 24.06
C ASN A 111 -1.21 1.11 23.02
N ILE A 112 -2.49 1.17 22.68
CA ILE A 112 -3.05 2.13 21.74
C ILE A 112 -4.26 2.83 22.38
N ASN A 113 -4.39 4.11 22.11
CA ASN A 113 -5.54 4.92 22.50
C ASN A 113 -5.80 5.98 21.43
N SER A 114 -7.01 6.50 21.36
CA SER A 114 -7.38 7.53 20.39
C SER A 114 -8.38 8.50 21.01
N ASN A 115 -8.20 9.77 20.69
CA ASN A 115 -9.22 10.78 20.93
C ASN A 115 -9.70 11.39 19.61
N GLU A 116 -10.46 12.46 19.66
CA GLU A 116 -11.01 13.15 18.49
C GLU A 116 -9.92 13.59 17.49
N LYS A 117 -8.74 13.97 17.97
CA LYS A 117 -7.69 14.62 17.16
C LYS A 117 -6.42 13.81 16.98
N ASP A 118 -6.14 12.89 17.88
CA ASP A 118 -4.86 12.22 17.97
C ASP A 118 -5.01 10.71 18.16
N LEU A 119 -4.06 9.95 17.65
CA LEU A 119 -3.84 8.53 17.88
C LEU A 119 -2.56 8.36 18.70
N TYR A 120 -2.61 7.54 19.73
CA TYR A 120 -1.50 7.34 20.66
C TYR A 120 -1.00 5.89 20.61
N PHE A 121 0.33 5.74 20.62
CA PHE A 121 1.01 4.47 20.80
C PHE A 121 1.99 4.62 21.97
N PHE A 122 1.99 3.68 22.90
CA PHE A 122 2.86 3.77 24.05
C PHE A 122 3.14 2.43 24.73
N ASN A 123 4.26 2.37 25.40
CA ASN A 123 4.65 1.33 26.34
C ASN A 123 5.30 1.99 27.58
N ASP A 124 5.96 1.20 28.42
CA ASP A 124 6.62 1.73 29.64
C ASP A 124 7.79 2.68 29.35
N LYS A 125 8.38 2.60 28.14
CA LYS A 125 9.56 3.38 27.75
C LYS A 125 9.24 4.56 26.83
N TYR A 126 8.33 4.39 25.89
CA TYR A 126 8.09 5.32 24.80
C TYR A 126 6.61 5.70 24.70
N PHE A 127 6.40 6.93 24.27
CA PHE A 127 5.09 7.49 23.95
C PHE A 127 5.15 8.22 22.61
N ALA A 128 4.23 7.92 21.71
CA ALA A 128 4.06 8.60 20.45
C ALA A 128 2.62 9.11 20.29
N SER A 129 2.48 10.36 19.91
CA SER A 129 1.20 11.00 19.58
C SER A 129 1.20 11.42 18.13
N LEU A 130 0.22 10.93 17.37
CA LEU A 130 0.06 11.20 15.95
C LEU A 130 -1.21 11.98 15.70
N ARG A 131 -1.08 13.15 15.09
CA ARG A 131 -2.23 13.96 14.70
C ARG A 131 -2.98 13.30 13.55
N LYS A 132 -4.29 13.18 13.68
CA LYS A 132 -5.20 12.75 12.61
C LYS A 132 -5.21 13.78 11.49
N VAL A 133 -5.22 13.31 10.24
CA VAL A 133 -5.33 14.18 9.06
C VAL A 133 -6.80 14.56 8.89
N GLU A 134 -7.06 15.86 8.83
CA GLU A 134 -8.42 16.38 8.62
C GLU A 134 -8.88 16.17 7.17
N GLY A 135 -10.16 15.81 7.02
CA GLY A 135 -10.81 15.64 5.72
C GLY A 135 -11.42 14.26 5.52
N THR A 136 -12.07 14.07 4.38
CA THR A 136 -12.74 12.82 4.03
C THR A 136 -11.86 12.03 3.07
N PHE A 137 -11.58 10.77 3.41
CA PHE A 137 -10.89 9.84 2.51
C PHE A 137 -11.79 9.51 1.32
N PRO A 138 -11.25 9.36 0.10
CA PRO A 138 -12.05 9.04 -1.08
C PRO A 138 -12.84 7.74 -0.93
N GLU A 139 -14.01 7.68 -1.56
CA GLU A 139 -14.79 6.44 -1.69
C GLU A 139 -14.07 5.47 -2.64
N TYR A 140 -13.27 4.56 -2.09
CA TYR A 140 -12.40 3.68 -2.86
C TYR A 140 -13.01 2.32 -3.21
N GLN A 141 -14.03 1.86 -2.46
CA GLN A 141 -14.64 0.55 -2.67
C GLN A 141 -15.21 0.39 -4.09
N ASN A 142 -15.73 1.49 -4.65
CA ASN A 142 -16.30 1.52 -5.99
C ASN A 142 -15.24 1.50 -7.12
N LEU A 143 -13.95 1.66 -6.78
CA LEU A 143 -12.86 1.62 -7.76
C LEU A 143 -12.49 0.18 -8.16
N PHE A 144 -12.79 -0.80 -7.30
CA PHE A 144 -12.55 -2.21 -7.63
C PHE A 144 -13.49 -2.67 -8.73
N PRO A 145 -12.95 -3.22 -9.84
CA PRO A 145 -13.77 -3.73 -10.93
C PRO A 145 -14.69 -4.86 -10.46
N LYS A 146 -15.95 -4.81 -10.89
CA LYS A 146 -16.94 -5.85 -10.57
C LYS A 146 -16.83 -7.07 -11.50
N GLU A 147 -16.31 -6.87 -12.69
CA GLU A 147 -16.17 -7.89 -13.71
C GLU A 147 -14.69 -8.14 -14.01
N THR A 148 -14.33 -9.36 -14.29
CA THR A 148 -12.98 -9.78 -14.66
C THR A 148 -13.03 -10.43 -16.03
N LEU A 149 -12.22 -9.98 -16.98
CA LEU A 149 -12.07 -10.62 -18.28
C LEU A 149 -11.25 -11.91 -18.15
N PHE A 150 -10.13 -11.82 -17.46
CA PHE A 150 -9.27 -12.95 -17.14
C PHE A 150 -8.34 -12.61 -15.96
N THR A 151 -7.77 -13.66 -15.38
CA THR A 151 -6.74 -13.53 -14.33
C THR A 151 -5.47 -14.22 -14.80
N ALA A 152 -4.34 -13.53 -14.73
CA ALA A 152 -3.03 -14.13 -14.96
C ALA A 152 -2.44 -14.58 -13.62
N GLU A 153 -2.13 -15.88 -13.51
CA GLU A 153 -1.32 -16.44 -12.42
C GLU A 153 0.13 -16.50 -12.86
N ILE A 154 1.03 -15.88 -12.11
CA ILE A 154 2.44 -15.69 -12.43
C ILE A 154 3.27 -16.06 -11.22
N ASP A 155 4.47 -16.63 -11.40
CA ASP A 155 5.41 -16.83 -10.33
C ASP A 155 5.94 -15.49 -9.82
N LYS A 156 5.87 -15.27 -8.49
CA LYS A 156 6.22 -13.99 -7.86
C LYS A 156 7.69 -13.62 -8.10
N LYS A 157 8.59 -14.59 -7.99
CA LYS A 157 10.02 -14.35 -8.16
C LYS A 157 10.34 -14.01 -9.63
N GLU A 158 9.78 -14.77 -10.56
CA GLU A 158 10.02 -14.55 -11.98
C GLU A 158 9.55 -13.17 -12.46
N ILE A 159 8.35 -12.75 -12.04
CA ILE A 159 7.84 -11.43 -12.44
C ILE A 159 8.64 -10.29 -11.81
N LEU A 160 9.04 -10.38 -10.54
CA LEU A 160 9.86 -9.36 -9.90
C LEU A 160 11.23 -9.24 -10.58
N GLU A 161 11.92 -10.36 -10.82
CA GLU A 161 13.22 -10.35 -11.53
C GLU A 161 13.11 -9.77 -12.94
N SER A 162 12.02 -10.03 -13.66
CA SER A 162 11.79 -9.48 -15.00
C SER A 162 11.49 -8.00 -14.98
N LEU A 163 10.70 -7.54 -13.99
CA LEU A 163 10.43 -6.12 -13.79
C LEU A 163 11.71 -5.36 -13.39
N ASP A 164 12.52 -5.91 -12.49
CA ASP A 164 13.81 -5.31 -12.09
C ASP A 164 14.74 -5.14 -13.28
N ARG A 165 14.91 -6.17 -14.12
CA ARG A 165 15.71 -6.04 -15.35
C ARG A 165 15.13 -4.99 -16.31
N SER A 166 13.82 -4.91 -16.41
CA SER A 166 13.14 -3.91 -17.25
C SER A 166 13.39 -2.49 -16.76
N THR A 167 13.49 -2.27 -15.44
CA THR A 167 13.75 -0.94 -14.87
C THR A 167 15.16 -0.44 -15.08
N VAL A 168 16.14 -1.32 -15.27
CA VAL A 168 17.52 -0.93 -15.59
C VAL A 168 17.60 -0.18 -16.93
N VAL A 169 16.77 -0.56 -17.91
CA VAL A 169 16.68 0.13 -19.21
C VAL A 169 15.76 1.35 -19.14
N ALA A 170 14.82 1.34 -18.21
CA ALA A 170 13.84 2.39 -17.99
C ALA A 170 14.39 3.45 -17.05
N GLU A 171 15.28 4.32 -17.51
CA GLU A 171 15.64 5.51 -16.74
C GLU A 171 14.38 6.38 -16.51
N GLY A 172 13.93 6.49 -15.27
CA GLY A 172 12.80 7.34 -14.89
C GLY A 172 11.42 6.67 -15.00
N TYR A 173 10.46 7.33 -15.66
CA TYR A 173 9.04 6.95 -15.70
C TYR A 173 8.65 6.15 -16.95
N ILE A 174 9.55 5.37 -17.53
CA ILE A 174 9.23 4.60 -18.75
C ILE A 174 8.34 3.42 -18.37
N PRO A 175 7.13 3.32 -18.96
CA PRO A 175 6.22 2.24 -18.67
C PRO A 175 6.76 0.89 -19.17
N VAL A 176 6.41 -0.18 -18.46
CA VAL A 176 6.50 -1.54 -18.97
C VAL A 176 5.16 -1.92 -19.59
N THR A 177 5.20 -2.58 -20.76
CA THR A 177 4.00 -3.06 -21.45
C THR A 177 3.93 -4.57 -21.34
N PHE A 178 2.84 -5.06 -20.80
CA PHE A 178 2.48 -6.48 -20.77
C PHE A 178 1.77 -6.81 -22.08
N ILE A 179 2.26 -7.84 -22.80
CA ILE A 179 1.69 -8.34 -24.04
C ILE A 179 1.42 -9.84 -23.84
N PHE A 180 0.16 -10.22 -23.90
CA PHE A 180 -0.26 -11.62 -23.81
C PHE A 180 -0.23 -12.23 -25.21
N GLU A 181 0.74 -13.13 -25.45
CA GLU A 181 0.88 -13.82 -26.74
C GLU A 181 -0.11 -14.99 -26.90
N ASN A 182 -0.43 -15.61 -25.76
CA ASN A 182 -1.42 -16.69 -25.64
C ASN A 182 -1.74 -16.92 -24.15
N ASN A 183 -2.47 -17.98 -23.84
CA ASN A 183 -2.86 -18.32 -22.46
C ASN A 183 -1.69 -18.81 -21.57
N GLU A 184 -0.49 -18.97 -22.11
CA GLU A 184 0.66 -19.54 -21.42
C GLU A 184 1.86 -18.60 -21.38
N LYS A 185 1.85 -17.49 -22.14
CA LYS A 185 3.00 -16.63 -22.31
C LYS A 185 2.67 -15.14 -22.19
N LEU A 186 3.38 -14.48 -21.30
CA LEU A 186 3.41 -13.03 -21.13
C LEU A 186 4.76 -12.48 -21.57
N THR A 187 4.76 -11.50 -22.45
CA THR A 187 5.94 -10.73 -22.80
C THR A 187 5.86 -9.35 -22.15
N ILE A 188 6.89 -8.98 -21.39
CA ILE A 188 7.06 -7.66 -20.79
C ILE A 188 8.03 -6.88 -21.66
N THR A 189 7.59 -5.76 -22.22
CA THR A 189 8.43 -4.92 -23.09
C THR A 189 8.66 -3.56 -22.45
N THR A 190 9.89 -3.05 -22.60
CA THR A 190 10.25 -1.69 -22.24
C THR A 190 10.92 -1.06 -23.45
N LEU A 191 10.49 0.11 -23.84
CA LEU A 191 11.08 0.84 -24.96
C LEU A 191 11.49 2.23 -24.51
N ASN A 192 12.79 2.46 -24.46
CA ASN A 192 13.38 3.77 -24.28
C ASN A 192 13.94 4.23 -25.63
N LYS A 193 13.45 5.35 -26.16
CA LYS A 193 13.86 5.87 -27.47
C LYS A 193 15.35 6.24 -27.55
N ASP A 194 15.97 6.56 -26.41
CA ASP A 194 17.34 7.05 -26.34
C ASP A 194 18.36 5.95 -26.00
N VAL A 195 17.93 4.92 -25.24
CA VAL A 195 18.83 3.87 -24.70
C VAL A 195 18.59 2.52 -25.34
N GLY A 196 17.42 2.28 -25.91
CA GLY A 196 17.01 1.00 -26.48
C GLY A 196 15.88 0.35 -25.70
N GLY A 197 15.59 -0.91 -25.97
CA GLY A 197 14.50 -1.64 -25.36
C GLY A 197 14.91 -3.03 -24.87
N GLY A 198 14.10 -3.60 -24.01
CA GLY A 198 14.23 -4.97 -23.52
C GLY A 198 12.91 -5.73 -23.65
N ASN A 199 12.99 -7.03 -23.87
CA ASN A 199 11.86 -7.92 -23.85
C ASN A 199 12.16 -9.08 -22.91
N GLU A 200 11.28 -9.28 -21.94
CA GLU A 200 11.29 -10.40 -21.02
C GLU A 200 10.10 -11.30 -21.30
N SER A 201 10.27 -12.60 -21.25
CA SER A 201 9.17 -13.55 -21.48
C SER A 201 8.99 -14.45 -20.27
N LEU A 202 7.76 -14.55 -19.80
CA LEU A 202 7.36 -15.33 -18.64
C LEU A 202 6.33 -16.38 -19.01
N ASN A 203 6.44 -17.55 -18.39
CA ASN A 203 5.38 -18.53 -18.42
C ASN A 203 4.28 -18.13 -17.40
N ILE A 204 3.06 -18.16 -17.86
CA ILE A 204 1.89 -17.79 -17.05
C ILE A 204 0.79 -18.85 -17.19
N LYS A 205 -0.19 -18.76 -16.30
CA LYS A 205 -1.42 -19.51 -16.41
C LYS A 205 -2.61 -18.55 -16.39
N ILE A 206 -3.47 -18.65 -17.39
CA ILE A 206 -4.70 -17.85 -17.43
C ILE A 206 -5.84 -18.62 -16.78
N LEU A 207 -6.56 -17.91 -15.91
CA LEU A 207 -7.71 -18.40 -15.16
C LEU A 207 -8.94 -17.58 -15.56
N GLY A 208 -10.11 -18.24 -15.64
CA GLY A 208 -11.41 -17.56 -15.75
C GLY A 208 -11.57 -16.71 -17.00
N VAL A 209 -11.24 -17.26 -18.18
CA VAL A 209 -11.55 -16.58 -19.45
C VAL A 209 -13.05 -16.70 -19.69
N GLU A 210 -13.80 -15.64 -19.42
CA GLU A 210 -15.25 -15.64 -19.63
C GLU A 210 -15.62 -15.47 -21.13
N THR A 211 -14.81 -14.73 -21.90
CA THR A 211 -15.08 -14.53 -23.33
C THR A 211 -13.80 -14.14 -24.08
N GLY A 212 -13.40 -14.97 -25.05
CA GLY A 212 -12.51 -14.55 -26.13
C GLY A 212 -11.04 -14.93 -25.99
N ASP A 213 -10.35 -14.73 -27.11
CA ASP A 213 -8.91 -14.86 -27.23
C ASP A 213 -8.23 -13.67 -26.59
N ILE A 214 -7.31 -13.92 -25.64
CA ILE A 214 -6.49 -12.88 -25.01
C ILE A 214 -5.24 -12.54 -25.83
N ASN A 215 -5.04 -13.23 -26.94
CA ASN A 215 -3.88 -13.03 -27.80
C ASN A 215 -3.82 -11.57 -28.31
N GLY A 216 -2.69 -10.94 -28.08
CA GLY A 216 -2.51 -9.52 -28.41
C GLY A 216 -3.12 -8.53 -27.41
N PHE A 217 -3.73 -9.00 -26.30
CA PHE A 217 -4.12 -8.09 -25.23
C PHE A 217 -2.87 -7.44 -24.65
N GLN A 218 -2.89 -6.11 -24.54
CA GLN A 218 -1.74 -5.38 -24.02
C GLN A 218 -2.17 -4.27 -23.07
N MET A 219 -1.32 -4.02 -22.06
CA MET A 219 -1.53 -2.97 -21.08
C MET A 219 -0.20 -2.50 -20.51
N SER A 220 -0.08 -1.21 -20.29
CA SER A 220 1.17 -0.62 -19.78
C SER A 220 1.01 -0.13 -18.36
N PHE A 221 2.08 -0.25 -17.57
CA PHE A 221 2.11 0.09 -16.16
C PHE A 221 3.37 0.86 -15.79
N ASN A 222 3.29 1.63 -14.71
CA ASN A 222 4.48 2.11 -14.02
C ASN A 222 5.16 0.91 -13.32
N PRO A 223 6.39 0.53 -13.71
CA PRO A 223 7.07 -0.65 -13.16
C PRO A 223 7.32 -0.53 -11.66
N ASN A 224 7.66 0.65 -11.16
CA ASN A 224 7.93 0.84 -9.74
C ASN A 224 6.67 0.61 -8.88
N PHE A 225 5.51 1.06 -9.35
CA PHE A 225 4.26 0.80 -8.65
C PHE A 225 3.88 -0.68 -8.67
N LEU A 226 4.14 -1.34 -9.79
CA LEU A 226 3.87 -2.77 -9.92
C LEU A 226 4.79 -3.60 -9.02
N ILE A 227 6.10 -3.30 -9.00
CA ILE A 227 7.08 -3.94 -8.12
C ILE A 227 6.66 -3.78 -6.66
N GLN A 228 6.44 -2.54 -6.20
CA GLN A 228 6.04 -2.27 -4.82
C GLN A 228 4.77 -3.02 -4.40
N GLY A 229 3.77 -3.08 -5.30
CA GLY A 229 2.53 -3.80 -5.02
C GLY A 229 2.71 -5.33 -4.98
N ILE A 230 3.67 -5.89 -5.73
CA ILE A 230 3.95 -7.32 -5.76
C ILE A 230 4.86 -7.74 -4.58
N GLU A 231 5.84 -6.93 -4.20
CA GLU A 231 6.79 -7.25 -3.13
C GLU A 231 6.11 -7.59 -1.81
N VAL A 232 5.05 -6.86 -1.45
CA VAL A 232 4.31 -7.03 -0.19
C VAL A 232 3.35 -8.23 -0.18
N LEU A 233 3.12 -8.88 -1.32
CA LEU A 233 2.23 -10.04 -1.39
C LEU A 233 2.82 -11.25 -0.68
N GLU A 234 1.98 -11.97 0.02
CA GLU A 234 2.34 -13.26 0.59
C GLU A 234 2.28 -14.39 -0.44
N GLY A 235 3.09 -15.44 -0.22
CA GLY A 235 3.15 -16.61 -1.09
C GLY A 235 4.07 -16.46 -2.29
N ASN A 236 4.04 -17.45 -3.17
CA ASN A 236 4.90 -17.56 -4.34
C ASN A 236 4.19 -17.23 -5.66
N LYS A 237 2.90 -16.94 -5.60
CA LYS A 237 2.07 -16.65 -6.77
C LYS A 237 1.50 -15.24 -6.72
N VAL A 238 1.44 -14.62 -7.87
CA VAL A 238 0.79 -13.34 -8.11
C VAL A 238 -0.39 -13.56 -9.05
N TYR A 239 -1.53 -13.03 -8.66
CA TYR A 239 -2.76 -13.06 -9.46
C TYR A 239 -3.07 -11.64 -9.90
N ILE A 240 -3.01 -11.39 -11.21
CA ILE A 240 -3.36 -10.07 -11.78
C ILE A 240 -4.68 -10.24 -12.53
N ARG A 241 -5.71 -9.55 -12.06
CA ARG A 241 -7.05 -9.55 -12.66
C ARG A 241 -7.20 -8.38 -13.63
N PHE A 242 -7.52 -8.69 -14.86
CA PHE A 242 -7.75 -7.74 -15.94
C PHE A 242 -9.24 -7.59 -16.21
N SER A 243 -9.71 -6.35 -16.31
CA SER A 243 -11.14 -6.02 -16.47
C SER A 243 -11.41 -5.22 -17.75
N GLY A 244 -10.37 -4.91 -18.53
CA GLY A 244 -10.42 -4.16 -19.79
C GLY A 244 -9.12 -3.37 -20.00
N ASN A 245 -8.88 -2.91 -21.21
CA ASN A 245 -7.61 -2.30 -21.63
C ASN A 245 -7.32 -0.93 -20.95
N GLU A 246 -8.34 -0.25 -20.45
CA GLU A 246 -8.22 1.06 -19.80
C GLU A 246 -8.72 1.04 -18.35
N LYS A 247 -9.15 -0.12 -17.86
CA LYS A 247 -9.61 -0.28 -16.47
C LYS A 247 -8.44 -0.64 -15.58
N PRO A 248 -8.50 -0.30 -14.27
CA PRO A 248 -7.47 -0.71 -13.33
C PRO A 248 -7.39 -2.23 -13.24
N VAL A 249 -6.19 -2.73 -12.95
CA VAL A 249 -5.97 -4.13 -12.60
C VAL A 249 -5.99 -4.30 -11.09
N VAL A 250 -6.36 -5.50 -10.64
CA VAL A 250 -6.25 -5.88 -9.23
C VAL A 250 -5.15 -6.93 -9.11
N VAL A 251 -4.14 -6.62 -8.30
CA VAL A 251 -3.01 -7.49 -8.01
C VAL A 251 -3.18 -8.06 -6.61
N GLN A 252 -3.10 -9.37 -6.49
CA GLN A 252 -3.24 -10.10 -5.22
C GLN A 252 -2.23 -11.23 -5.13
N GLY A 253 -1.91 -11.64 -3.90
CA GLY A 253 -1.19 -12.88 -3.61
C GLY A 253 -2.14 -14.07 -3.38
N GLU A 254 -1.64 -15.05 -2.66
CA GLU A 254 -2.42 -16.23 -2.26
C GLU A 254 -3.41 -15.89 -1.12
N SER A 255 -3.12 -14.86 -0.33
CA SER A 255 -4.03 -14.32 0.69
C SER A 255 -5.02 -13.33 0.09
N GLU A 256 -6.28 -13.41 0.50
CA GLU A 256 -7.34 -12.49 0.08
C GLU A 256 -7.40 -11.20 0.92
N ASN A 257 -6.67 -11.14 2.02
CA ASN A 257 -6.73 -10.02 2.97
C ASN A 257 -6.13 -8.73 2.42
N TYR A 258 -5.19 -8.83 1.47
CA TYR A 258 -4.56 -7.69 0.81
C TYR A 258 -5.00 -7.60 -0.65
N LYS A 259 -5.31 -6.38 -1.09
CA LYS A 259 -5.65 -6.06 -2.48
C LYS A 259 -4.90 -4.81 -2.91
N TYR A 260 -4.30 -4.90 -4.08
CA TYR A 260 -3.64 -3.77 -4.69
C TYR A 260 -4.24 -3.47 -6.06
N LEU A 261 -4.74 -2.25 -6.22
CA LEU A 261 -5.32 -1.77 -7.48
C LEU A 261 -4.31 -0.83 -8.13
N LEU A 262 -4.05 -1.04 -9.42
CA LEU A 262 -3.11 -0.25 -10.21
C LEU A 262 -3.76 0.26 -11.49
N MET A 263 -3.70 1.57 -11.71
CA MET A 263 -4.14 2.18 -12.95
C MET A 263 -3.15 1.93 -14.08
N PRO A 264 -3.63 1.58 -15.29
CA PRO A 264 -2.77 1.52 -16.46
C PRO A 264 -2.29 2.93 -16.84
N VAL A 265 -1.15 2.97 -17.52
CA VAL A 265 -0.61 4.19 -18.11
C VAL A 265 -0.65 4.08 -19.64
N ARG A 266 -0.71 5.21 -20.33
CA ARG A 266 -0.62 5.21 -21.79
C ARG A 266 0.83 4.90 -22.20
N ALA A 267 1.02 3.94 -23.09
CA ALA A 267 2.30 3.77 -23.77
C ALA A 267 2.49 4.98 -24.68
N SER A 268 3.58 5.72 -24.51
CA SER A 268 3.94 6.92 -25.30
C SER A 268 4.67 6.55 -26.58
#